data_65c5f1cdf7274fe9493321cc198135ab
#
_entry.id   65c5f1cdf7274fe9493321cc198135ab
#
_cell.length_a   1.000
_cell.length_b   1.000
_cell.length_c   1.000
_cell.angle_alpha   90.00
_cell.angle_beta   90.00
_cell.angle_gamma   90.00
#
_symmetry.space_group_name_H-M   'P 1'
#
loop_
_entity.id
_entity.type
_entity.pdbx_description
1 polymer ?
#
loop_
_entity_poly.entity_id
_entity_poly.type
_entity_poly.pdbx_seq_one_letter_code
_entity_poly.pdbx_strand_id
1 'polypeptide(L)'
;MNKKFIYIPVLFLLFGCSENISPVDSGLANQIYHHGNGSEPQGIDPHVVTGVPEHHILISLCEGLTIPNPNPNDMNGYMAGTAESWSISDDGKEYIFNINKNAKWSNGDPVTAQDFVWSWMRILTASLGSQYPDMLYYLEGAYEYHNGLIDDFSKVGVKALDDKTLKVNLKNPTPFFLGLLSHYSTWPVHKETVLKHGDIDDRNGEWTRPGNFVCNGPFQLKTWELNNKIVVEKNPHYYDASMVRLNEIHYYPVSNVMTEDRMFRAGQLHLTSTLPSQKCPIYMESNPDLRIDPYMGTYFYRINTENEVLNDVRVRKALAYS
;
A
#
# COMPACT_ATOMS: atom_id res chain seq x y z
N MET A 1 54.67 17.60 -66.63
CA MET A 1 53.29 17.72 -66.18
C MET A 1 53.06 16.67 -65.06
N ASN A 2 53.21 17.05 -63.77
CA ASN A 2 53.07 16.16 -62.66
C ASN A 2 51.58 16.23 -62.11
N LYS A 3 50.82 15.17 -62.32
CA LYS A 3 49.48 15.05 -61.73
C LYS A 3 49.60 14.60 -60.29
N LYS A 4 49.30 15.50 -59.35
CA LYS A 4 49.11 15.16 -57.90
C LYS A 4 47.74 14.54 -57.71
N PHE A 5 47.70 13.27 -57.28
CA PHE A 5 46.48 12.62 -56.80
C PHE A 5 46.23 13.05 -55.34
N ILE A 6 45.10 13.69 -55.08
CA ILE A 6 44.63 14.02 -53.76
C ILE A 6 43.78 12.82 -53.27
N TYR A 7 44.29 12.09 -52.26
CA TYR A 7 43.53 11.08 -51.56
C TYR A 7 42.65 11.80 -50.49
N ILE A 8 41.32 11.76 -50.66
CA ILE A 8 40.36 12.16 -49.64
C ILE A 8 40.05 10.91 -48.81
N PRO A 9 40.40 10.85 -47.49
CA PRO A 9 39.99 9.74 -46.66
C PRO A 9 38.47 9.86 -46.38
N VAL A 10 37.69 8.91 -46.85
CA VAL A 10 36.25 8.76 -46.51
C VAL A 10 36.19 8.21 -45.11
N LEU A 11 35.92 9.07 -44.11
CA LEU A 11 35.70 8.70 -42.74
C LEU A 11 34.30 8.03 -42.63
N PHE A 12 34.25 6.70 -42.54
CA PHE A 12 33.03 5.96 -42.22
C PHE A 12 32.69 6.22 -40.75
N LEU A 13 31.77 7.11 -40.47
CA LEU A 13 31.10 7.22 -39.19
C LEU A 13 30.18 5.99 -39.04
N LEU A 14 30.64 4.98 -38.31
CA LEU A 14 29.80 3.92 -37.81
C LEU A 14 28.88 4.53 -36.74
N PHE A 15 27.69 4.95 -37.17
CA PHE A 15 26.57 5.14 -36.22
C PHE A 15 26.22 3.75 -35.69
N GLY A 16 26.75 3.42 -34.54
CA GLY A 16 26.25 2.31 -33.74
C GLY A 16 24.83 2.66 -33.32
N CYS A 17 23.82 1.99 -33.90
CA CYS A 17 22.50 1.93 -33.31
C CYS A 17 22.69 1.27 -31.95
N SER A 18 22.76 2.05 -30.86
CA SER A 18 22.48 1.52 -29.56
C SER A 18 21.01 1.10 -29.59
N GLU A 19 20.73 -0.18 -29.52
CA GLU A 19 19.38 -0.64 -29.25
C GLU A 19 18.94 0.07 -27.97
N ASN A 20 17.95 0.93 -28.06
CA ASN A 20 17.34 1.56 -26.91
C ASN A 20 16.56 0.47 -26.18
N ILE A 21 17.23 -0.20 -25.22
CA ILE A 21 16.62 -1.19 -24.35
C ILE A 21 15.49 -0.49 -23.61
N SER A 22 14.28 -1.06 -23.65
CA SER A 22 13.13 -0.49 -22.97
C SER A 22 13.33 -0.51 -21.45
N PRO A 23 12.68 0.38 -20.66
CA PRO A 23 12.69 0.30 -19.21
C PRO A 23 12.24 -1.07 -18.69
N VAL A 24 11.27 -1.73 -19.35
CA VAL A 24 10.79 -3.07 -19.00
C VAL A 24 11.89 -4.11 -19.20
N ASP A 25 12.57 -4.12 -20.36
CA ASP A 25 13.65 -5.08 -20.64
C ASP A 25 14.85 -4.86 -19.70
N SER A 26 15.21 -3.60 -19.48
CA SER A 26 16.24 -3.22 -18.50
C SER A 26 15.81 -3.60 -17.08
N GLY A 27 14.53 -3.42 -16.77
CA GLY A 27 13.94 -3.76 -15.47
C GLY A 27 14.02 -5.26 -15.17
N LEU A 28 13.75 -6.10 -16.16
CA LEU A 28 13.91 -7.56 -16.03
C LEU A 28 15.36 -7.94 -15.66
N ALA A 29 16.34 -7.35 -16.36
CA ALA A 29 17.75 -7.62 -16.10
C ALA A 29 18.21 -7.14 -14.72
N ASN A 30 17.70 -6.02 -14.24
CA ASN A 30 18.10 -5.37 -12.98
C ASN A 30 17.14 -5.67 -11.82
N GLN A 31 16.09 -6.47 -12.04
CA GLN A 31 15.04 -6.77 -11.05
C GLN A 31 14.34 -5.49 -10.55
N ILE A 32 14.00 -4.61 -11.49
CA ILE A 32 13.25 -3.37 -11.24
C ILE A 32 11.86 -3.52 -11.84
N TYR A 33 10.83 -3.27 -11.04
CA TYR A 33 9.43 -3.33 -11.47
C TYR A 33 8.88 -1.93 -11.71
N HIS A 34 8.37 -1.68 -12.91
CA HIS A 34 7.78 -0.41 -13.32
C HIS A 34 6.25 -0.51 -13.28
N HIS A 35 5.62 0.18 -12.32
CA HIS A 35 4.20 0.11 -12.00
C HIS A 35 3.49 1.42 -12.32
N GLY A 36 2.48 1.39 -13.21
CA GLY A 36 1.57 2.51 -13.40
C GLY A 36 0.64 2.64 -12.20
N ASN A 37 0.71 3.75 -11.49
CA ASN A 37 0.02 3.95 -10.20
C ASN A 37 -1.30 4.75 -10.32
N GLY A 38 -1.72 5.10 -11.54
CA GLY A 38 -2.93 5.84 -11.83
C GLY A 38 -2.85 7.31 -11.45
N SER A 39 -2.60 7.66 -10.20
CA SER A 39 -2.50 9.06 -9.77
C SER A 39 -1.41 9.27 -8.72
N GLU A 40 -1.07 10.54 -8.49
CA GLU A 40 -0.20 10.93 -7.40
C GLU A 40 -0.87 10.61 -6.06
N PRO A 41 -0.21 9.88 -5.14
CA PRO A 41 -0.75 9.62 -3.81
C PRO A 41 -0.80 10.91 -2.99
N GLN A 42 -1.82 11.06 -2.16
CA GLN A 42 -1.96 12.21 -1.24
C GLN A 42 -0.95 12.15 -0.08
N GLY A 43 -0.44 10.97 0.21
CA GLY A 43 0.51 10.67 1.27
C GLY A 43 0.74 9.17 1.39
N ILE A 44 1.54 8.75 2.36
CA ILE A 44 1.79 7.34 2.70
C ILE A 44 1.71 7.08 4.20
N ASP A 45 0.96 7.91 4.95
CA ASP A 45 0.60 7.60 6.32
C ASP A 45 -0.57 6.60 6.32
N PRO A 46 -0.35 5.32 6.72
CA PRO A 46 -1.36 4.27 6.61
C PRO A 46 -2.61 4.54 7.48
N HIS A 47 -2.49 5.39 8.50
CA HIS A 47 -3.61 5.74 9.38
C HIS A 47 -4.47 6.90 8.86
N VAL A 48 -4.04 7.58 7.78
CA VAL A 48 -4.69 8.80 7.28
C VAL A 48 -5.20 8.66 5.86
N VAL A 49 -4.46 7.95 4.99
CA VAL A 49 -4.78 7.83 3.56
C VAL A 49 -5.89 6.82 3.29
N THR A 50 -6.58 6.97 2.14
CA THR A 50 -7.74 6.15 1.80
C THR A 50 -7.77 5.67 0.35
N GLY A 51 -6.77 6.07 -0.47
CA GLY A 51 -6.78 5.84 -1.91
C GLY A 51 -6.13 4.51 -2.34
N VAL A 52 -6.49 4.07 -3.53
CA VAL A 52 -5.86 2.92 -4.19
C VAL A 52 -4.38 3.20 -4.55
N PRO A 53 -4.02 4.41 -5.04
CA PRO A 53 -2.62 4.73 -5.32
C PRO A 53 -1.72 4.64 -4.08
N GLU A 54 -2.23 5.03 -2.92
CA GLU A 54 -1.55 4.92 -1.63
C GLU A 54 -1.41 3.45 -1.21
N HIS A 55 -2.48 2.67 -1.38
CA HIS A 55 -2.49 1.24 -1.06
C HIS A 55 -1.40 0.48 -1.82
N HIS A 56 -1.24 0.70 -3.13
CA HIS A 56 -0.21 0.03 -3.93
C HIS A 56 1.21 0.25 -3.39
N ILE A 57 1.48 1.43 -2.87
CA ILE A 57 2.78 1.77 -2.29
C ILE A 57 2.93 1.18 -0.89
N LEU A 58 1.88 1.33 -0.06
CA LEU A 58 1.90 0.87 1.32
C LEU A 58 2.10 -0.64 1.46
N ILE A 59 1.50 -1.46 0.57
CA ILE A 59 1.69 -2.92 0.59
C ILE A 59 3.13 -3.36 0.28
N SER A 60 3.94 -2.48 -0.31
CA SER A 60 5.37 -2.75 -0.48
C SER A 60 6.21 -2.26 0.70
N LEU A 61 5.77 -1.20 1.38
CA LEU A 61 6.54 -0.54 2.44
C LEU A 61 6.25 -1.09 3.84
N CYS A 62 5.01 -1.49 4.09
CA CYS A 62 4.54 -1.83 5.43
C CYS A 62 3.91 -3.22 5.46
N GLU A 63 3.85 -3.79 6.66
CA GLU A 63 3.27 -5.12 6.90
C GLU A 63 2.54 -5.15 8.24
N GLY A 64 1.33 -5.74 8.25
CA GLY A 64 0.52 -5.94 9.44
C GLY A 64 0.78 -7.24 10.17
N LEU A 65 -0.03 -7.53 11.18
CA LEU A 65 -0.04 -8.86 11.84
C LEU A 65 -0.35 -9.95 10.82
N THR A 66 -1.32 -9.70 9.95
CA THR A 66 -1.65 -10.51 8.78
C THR A 66 -1.49 -9.66 7.51
N ILE A 67 -1.31 -10.32 6.39
CA ILE A 67 -1.21 -9.71 5.06
C ILE A 67 -2.22 -10.33 4.11
N PRO A 68 -2.59 -9.66 2.99
CA PRO A 68 -3.42 -10.25 1.96
C PRO A 68 -2.75 -11.52 1.38
N ASN A 69 -3.53 -12.58 1.21
CA ASN A 69 -3.00 -13.80 0.62
C ASN A 69 -3.03 -13.70 -0.91
N PRO A 70 -1.87 -13.81 -1.60
CA PRO A 70 -1.82 -13.74 -3.05
C PRO A 70 -2.38 -14.99 -3.75
N ASN A 71 -2.66 -16.06 -3.01
CA ASN A 71 -3.24 -17.27 -3.56
C ASN A 71 -4.76 -17.13 -3.72
N PRO A 72 -5.30 -17.00 -4.94
CA PRO A 72 -6.73 -16.80 -5.16
C PRO A 72 -7.58 -18.04 -4.79
N ASN A 73 -6.94 -19.20 -4.57
CA ASN A 73 -7.63 -20.42 -4.16
C ASN A 73 -7.74 -20.57 -2.63
N ASP A 74 -7.10 -19.69 -1.87
CA ASP A 74 -7.24 -19.68 -0.41
C ASP A 74 -8.43 -18.81 -0.01
N MET A 75 -9.48 -19.48 0.48
CA MET A 75 -10.73 -18.85 0.88
C MET A 75 -10.58 -17.88 2.07
N ASN A 76 -9.48 -17.95 2.83
CA ASN A 76 -9.27 -17.05 3.97
C ASN A 76 -8.98 -15.61 3.54
N GLY A 77 -8.35 -15.42 2.34
CA GLY A 77 -8.00 -14.11 1.82
C GLY A 77 -6.85 -13.40 2.57
N TYR A 78 -6.30 -14.00 3.63
CA TYR A 78 -5.18 -13.49 4.42
C TYR A 78 -4.21 -14.60 4.80
N MET A 79 -2.98 -14.22 5.13
CA MET A 79 -1.95 -15.12 5.63
C MET A 79 -1.12 -14.42 6.74
N ALA A 80 -0.22 -15.18 7.36
CA ALA A 80 0.73 -14.64 8.33
C ALA A 80 1.58 -13.53 7.69
N GLY A 81 1.73 -12.44 8.44
CA GLY A 81 2.62 -11.33 8.14
C GLY A 81 3.65 -11.17 9.25
N THR A 82 3.73 -9.99 9.85
CA THR A 82 4.62 -9.73 10.99
C THR A 82 4.33 -10.65 12.18
N ALA A 83 3.06 -11.10 12.35
CA ALA A 83 2.77 -12.21 13.27
C ALA A 83 3.04 -13.54 12.58
N GLU A 84 3.98 -14.34 13.11
CA GLU A 84 4.29 -15.67 12.60
C GLU A 84 3.23 -16.72 12.95
N SER A 85 2.45 -16.48 14.00
CA SER A 85 1.35 -17.36 14.42
C SER A 85 0.40 -16.63 15.38
N TRP A 86 -0.78 -17.22 15.60
CA TRP A 86 -1.74 -16.76 16.58
C TRP A 86 -2.56 -17.91 17.13
N SER A 87 -3.16 -17.70 18.30
CA SER A 87 -4.19 -18.57 18.88
C SER A 87 -5.47 -17.77 19.12
N ILE A 88 -6.61 -18.47 19.09
CA ILE A 88 -7.94 -17.89 19.30
C ILE A 88 -8.60 -18.69 20.42
N SER A 89 -9.23 -18.00 21.37
CA SER A 89 -9.99 -18.64 22.44
C SER A 89 -11.23 -19.37 21.90
N ASP A 90 -11.75 -20.32 22.66
CA ASP A 90 -12.91 -21.13 22.28
C ASP A 90 -14.17 -20.28 22.01
N ASP A 91 -14.31 -19.13 22.69
CA ASP A 91 -15.40 -18.18 22.48
C ASP A 91 -15.16 -17.21 21.31
N GLY A 92 -14.01 -17.29 20.65
CA GLY A 92 -13.65 -16.47 19.48
C GLY A 92 -13.41 -15.00 19.78
N LYS A 93 -13.17 -14.62 21.05
CA LYS A 93 -13.00 -13.22 21.46
C LYS A 93 -11.59 -12.82 21.84
N GLU A 94 -10.76 -13.76 22.24
CA GLU A 94 -9.37 -13.48 22.60
C GLU A 94 -8.45 -14.02 21.52
N TYR A 95 -7.51 -13.16 21.09
CA TYR A 95 -6.43 -13.51 20.17
C TYR A 95 -5.09 -13.25 20.82
N ILE A 96 -4.17 -14.21 20.70
CA ILE A 96 -2.78 -14.04 21.11
C ILE A 96 -1.92 -14.18 19.86
N PHE A 97 -1.28 -13.09 19.45
CA PHE A 97 -0.38 -13.05 18.29
C PHE A 97 1.06 -13.19 18.76
N ASN A 98 1.84 -14.04 18.09
CA ASN A 98 3.27 -14.16 18.25
C ASN A 98 3.96 -13.40 17.12
N ILE A 99 4.61 -12.29 17.45
CA ILE A 99 5.34 -11.47 16.50
C ILE A 99 6.66 -12.15 16.16
N ASN A 100 6.98 -12.23 14.86
CA ASN A 100 8.20 -12.83 14.38
C ASN A 100 9.42 -12.22 15.10
N LYS A 101 10.22 -13.07 15.73
CA LYS A 101 11.40 -12.63 16.52
C LYS A 101 12.43 -11.86 15.70
N ASN A 102 12.49 -12.11 14.37
CA ASN A 102 13.39 -11.45 13.44
C ASN A 102 12.79 -10.20 12.78
N ALA A 103 11.50 -9.89 13.04
CA ALA A 103 10.85 -8.72 12.49
C ALA A 103 11.55 -7.45 12.96
N LYS A 104 11.93 -6.61 11.98
CA LYS A 104 12.65 -5.35 12.18
C LYS A 104 12.05 -4.25 11.32
N TRP A 105 12.17 -3.05 11.80
CA TRP A 105 11.98 -1.83 11.05
C TRP A 105 13.14 -1.61 10.06
N SER A 106 12.94 -0.80 9.05
CA SER A 106 13.95 -0.51 8.01
C SER A 106 15.20 0.21 8.54
N ASN A 107 15.12 0.81 9.73
CA ASN A 107 16.26 1.38 10.44
C ASN A 107 17.03 0.34 11.30
N GLY A 108 16.55 -0.90 11.36
CA GLY A 108 17.16 -2.01 12.10
C GLY A 108 16.61 -2.24 13.50
N ASP A 109 15.75 -1.36 14.02
CA ASP A 109 15.08 -1.53 15.32
C ASP A 109 14.17 -2.76 15.29
N PRO A 110 13.97 -3.48 16.41
CA PRO A 110 13.05 -4.60 16.46
C PRO A 110 11.59 -4.12 16.37
N VAL A 111 10.76 -4.85 15.63
CA VAL A 111 9.29 -4.67 15.70
C VAL A 111 8.78 -5.40 16.94
N THR A 112 8.01 -4.71 17.76
CA THR A 112 7.49 -5.20 19.04
C THR A 112 5.96 -5.19 19.08
N ALA A 113 5.39 -5.92 20.05
CA ALA A 113 3.96 -5.87 20.34
C ALA A 113 3.51 -4.46 20.77
N GLN A 114 4.41 -3.69 21.40
CA GLN A 114 4.12 -2.32 21.81
C GLN A 114 3.95 -1.38 20.63
N ASP A 115 4.59 -1.64 19.49
CA ASP A 115 4.40 -0.85 18.25
C ASP A 115 2.95 -0.95 17.77
N PHE A 116 2.35 -2.14 17.83
CA PHE A 116 0.94 -2.33 17.48
C PHE A 116 0.00 -1.64 18.49
N VAL A 117 0.28 -1.75 19.78
CA VAL A 117 -0.51 -1.06 20.83
C VAL A 117 -0.51 0.45 20.59
N TRP A 118 0.67 1.04 20.36
CA TRP A 118 0.80 2.47 20.13
C TRP A 118 0.16 2.89 18.79
N SER A 119 0.32 2.11 17.75
CA SER A 119 -0.24 2.39 16.42
C SER A 119 -1.78 2.35 16.43
N TRP A 120 -2.35 1.40 17.16
CA TRP A 120 -3.80 1.32 17.32
C TRP A 120 -4.36 2.43 18.24
N MET A 121 -3.58 2.87 19.21
CA MET A 121 -3.92 4.10 19.93
C MET A 121 -3.92 5.30 19.00
N ARG A 122 -2.91 5.44 18.13
CA ARG A 122 -2.81 6.54 17.17
C ARG A 122 -4.01 6.60 16.23
N ILE A 123 -4.38 5.51 15.57
CA ILE A 123 -5.52 5.51 14.64
C ILE A 123 -6.85 5.77 15.35
N LEU A 124 -6.98 5.35 16.61
CA LEU A 124 -8.16 5.59 17.45
C LEU A 124 -8.15 6.97 18.11
N THR A 125 -7.08 7.75 18.03
CA THR A 125 -7.03 9.14 18.50
C THR A 125 -7.90 10.02 17.59
N ALA A 126 -9.01 10.54 18.11
CA ALA A 126 -10.02 11.25 17.33
C ALA A 126 -9.47 12.48 16.58
N SER A 127 -8.52 13.22 17.18
CA SER A 127 -7.89 14.39 16.57
C SER A 127 -7.03 14.08 15.34
N LEU A 128 -6.55 12.84 15.17
CA LEU A 128 -5.88 12.40 13.95
C LEU A 128 -6.83 12.47 12.74
N GLY A 129 -8.14 12.30 12.96
CA GLY A 129 -9.14 12.32 11.89
C GLY A 129 -8.95 11.20 10.87
N SER A 130 -8.52 10.02 11.31
CA SER A 130 -8.49 8.81 10.48
C SER A 130 -9.86 8.54 9.85
N GLN A 131 -9.87 7.98 8.65
CA GLN A 131 -11.12 7.59 7.97
C GLN A 131 -11.51 6.13 8.26
N TYR A 132 -10.62 5.35 8.89
CA TYR A 132 -10.80 3.91 9.14
C TYR A 132 -10.65 3.49 10.63
N PRO A 133 -11.00 4.31 11.62
CA PRO A 133 -10.92 3.87 13.02
C PRO A 133 -11.90 2.74 13.32
N ASP A 134 -12.98 2.64 12.54
CA ASP A 134 -14.02 1.61 12.63
C ASP A 134 -13.50 0.19 12.36
N MET A 135 -12.38 0.04 11.64
CA MET A 135 -11.69 -1.24 11.48
C MET A 135 -11.28 -1.86 12.84
N LEU A 136 -11.05 -1.03 13.85
CA LEU A 136 -10.69 -1.45 15.20
C LEU A 136 -11.84 -1.40 16.22
N TYR A 137 -13.06 -1.00 15.82
CA TYR A 137 -14.21 -0.94 16.76
C TYR A 137 -14.70 -2.30 17.24
N TYR A 138 -14.18 -3.38 16.68
CA TYR A 138 -14.39 -4.74 17.15
C TYR A 138 -13.66 -5.05 18.47
N LEU A 139 -12.60 -4.29 18.79
CA LEU A 139 -11.90 -4.39 20.07
C LEU A 139 -12.78 -3.84 21.20
N GLU A 140 -12.67 -4.45 22.38
CA GLU A 140 -13.25 -3.89 23.61
C GLU A 140 -12.78 -2.45 23.82
N GLY A 141 -13.66 -1.55 24.19
CA GLY A 141 -13.33 -0.15 24.49
C GLY A 141 -12.87 0.74 23.32
N ALA A 142 -12.63 0.21 22.12
CA ALA A 142 -12.07 0.98 21.01
C ALA A 142 -13.03 2.08 20.49
N TYR A 143 -14.30 1.75 20.32
CA TYR A 143 -15.33 2.73 19.95
C TYR A 143 -15.47 3.81 21.02
N GLU A 144 -15.50 3.40 22.29
CA GLU A 144 -15.65 4.29 23.44
C GLU A 144 -14.45 5.25 23.54
N TYR A 145 -13.23 4.75 23.32
CA TYR A 145 -12.01 5.57 23.31
C TYR A 145 -12.03 6.59 22.14
N HIS A 146 -12.30 6.14 20.92
CA HIS A 146 -12.33 7.02 19.76
C HIS A 146 -13.36 8.14 19.90
N ASN A 147 -14.53 7.86 20.50
CA ASN A 147 -15.60 8.84 20.68
C ASN A 147 -15.50 9.63 22.01
N GLY A 148 -14.41 9.52 22.75
CA GLY A 148 -14.19 10.28 23.98
C GLY A 148 -15.10 9.87 25.16
N LEU A 149 -15.68 8.68 25.11
CA LEU A 149 -16.49 8.12 26.23
C LEU A 149 -15.59 7.55 27.32
N ILE A 150 -14.38 7.17 26.96
CA ILE A 150 -13.26 6.87 27.87
C ILE A 150 -12.01 7.57 27.38
N ASP A 151 -11.16 8.02 28.27
CA ASP A 151 -9.89 8.72 28.00
C ASP A 151 -8.65 7.83 28.25
N ASP A 152 -8.84 6.69 28.91
CA ASP A 152 -7.79 5.74 29.26
C ASP A 152 -7.68 4.61 28.22
N PHE A 153 -6.64 4.67 27.36
CA PHE A 153 -6.40 3.65 26.35
C PHE A 153 -6.14 2.25 26.93
N SER A 154 -5.72 2.14 28.20
CA SER A 154 -5.51 0.84 28.84
C SER A 154 -6.78 -0.02 28.95
N LYS A 155 -7.96 0.60 28.75
CA LYS A 155 -9.27 -0.06 28.70
C LYS A 155 -9.63 -0.59 27.32
N VAL A 156 -8.82 -0.28 26.29
CA VAL A 156 -8.98 -0.85 24.96
C VAL A 156 -8.42 -2.27 24.93
N GLY A 157 -9.13 -3.17 24.29
CA GLY A 157 -8.83 -4.60 24.23
C GLY A 157 -7.55 -4.95 23.45
N VAL A 158 -6.45 -4.23 23.64
CA VAL A 158 -5.14 -4.53 23.05
C VAL A 158 -4.04 -4.32 24.08
N LYS A 159 -3.14 -5.30 24.21
CA LYS A 159 -2.06 -5.25 25.20
C LYS A 159 -0.85 -6.04 24.74
N ALA A 160 0.34 -5.46 24.84
CA ALA A 160 1.59 -6.20 24.78
C ALA A 160 1.80 -6.97 26.09
N LEU A 161 1.91 -8.29 26.03
CA LEU A 161 2.24 -9.14 27.19
C LEU A 161 3.75 -9.15 27.42
N ASP A 162 4.50 -9.12 26.35
CA ASP A 162 5.94 -8.93 26.26
C ASP A 162 6.28 -8.31 24.88
N ASP A 163 7.56 -8.20 24.53
CA ASP A 163 8.02 -7.58 23.27
C ASP A 163 7.49 -8.30 22.01
N LYS A 164 7.16 -9.59 22.11
CA LYS A 164 6.77 -10.41 20.95
C LYS A 164 5.39 -11.02 21.06
N THR A 165 4.67 -10.77 22.13
CA THR A 165 3.34 -11.33 22.37
C THR A 165 2.31 -10.23 22.51
N LEU A 166 1.40 -10.14 21.52
CA LEU A 166 0.28 -9.19 21.53
C LEU A 166 -1.01 -9.92 21.84
N LYS A 167 -1.69 -9.47 22.89
CA LYS A 167 -3.04 -9.92 23.23
C LYS A 167 -4.08 -8.94 22.72
N VAL A 168 -5.15 -9.48 22.11
CA VAL A 168 -6.30 -8.70 21.62
C VAL A 168 -7.59 -9.31 22.16
N ASN A 169 -8.47 -8.48 22.73
CA ASN A 169 -9.80 -8.86 23.17
C ASN A 169 -10.87 -8.15 22.33
N LEU A 170 -11.81 -8.92 21.80
CA LEU A 170 -12.92 -8.44 20.98
C LEU A 170 -14.21 -8.36 21.81
N LYS A 171 -15.07 -7.39 21.51
CA LYS A 171 -16.43 -7.28 22.11
C LYS A 171 -17.26 -8.53 21.82
N ASN A 172 -17.20 -9.02 20.58
CA ASN A 172 -17.96 -10.17 20.11
C ASN A 172 -17.07 -11.05 19.22
N PRO A 173 -17.40 -12.35 19.07
CA PRO A 173 -16.72 -13.20 18.10
C PRO A 173 -16.81 -12.57 16.70
N THR A 174 -15.65 -12.37 16.06
CA THR A 174 -15.56 -11.70 14.76
C THR A 174 -14.76 -12.58 13.80
N PRO A 175 -15.41 -13.49 13.04
CA PRO A 175 -14.70 -14.48 12.21
C PRO A 175 -13.81 -13.87 11.11
N PHE A 176 -14.11 -12.64 10.68
CA PHE A 176 -13.35 -11.92 9.66
C PHE A 176 -12.27 -10.99 10.24
N PHE A 177 -12.02 -11.02 11.55
CA PHE A 177 -11.08 -10.10 12.23
C PHE A 177 -9.67 -10.18 11.65
N LEU A 178 -9.17 -11.39 11.39
CA LEU A 178 -7.84 -11.58 10.78
C LEU A 178 -7.76 -10.97 9.37
N GLY A 179 -8.85 -11.02 8.61
CA GLY A 179 -8.94 -10.33 7.31
C GLY A 179 -8.92 -8.80 7.46
N LEU A 180 -9.55 -8.23 8.49
CA LEU A 180 -9.45 -6.79 8.76
C LEU A 180 -8.01 -6.36 9.06
N LEU A 181 -7.25 -7.18 9.78
CA LEU A 181 -5.85 -6.88 10.13
C LEU A 181 -4.90 -6.90 8.92
N SER A 182 -5.33 -7.40 7.77
CA SER A 182 -4.58 -7.30 6.53
C SER A 182 -4.74 -5.94 5.81
N HIS A 183 -5.62 -5.07 6.30
CA HIS A 183 -5.79 -3.73 5.76
C HIS A 183 -4.76 -2.75 6.35
N TYR A 184 -4.14 -1.94 5.50
CA TYR A 184 -3.03 -1.06 5.87
C TYR A 184 -3.33 -0.10 7.05
N SER A 185 -4.58 0.29 7.25
CA SER A 185 -4.96 1.17 8.37
C SER A 185 -4.74 0.57 9.76
N THR A 186 -4.59 -0.76 9.84
CA THR A 186 -4.30 -1.46 11.11
C THR A 186 -2.82 -1.79 11.29
N TRP A 187 -1.97 -1.45 10.30
CA TRP A 187 -0.55 -1.78 10.34
C TRP A 187 0.22 -0.86 11.28
N PRO A 188 1.35 -1.32 11.83
CA PRO A 188 2.11 -0.53 12.76
C PRO A 188 2.89 0.59 12.06
N VAL A 189 3.11 1.69 12.76
CA VAL A 189 4.00 2.78 12.38
C VAL A 189 5.08 2.97 13.44
N HIS A 190 6.27 3.38 13.04
CA HIS A 190 7.40 3.52 13.95
C HIS A 190 7.22 4.76 14.84
N LYS A 191 6.88 4.53 16.10
CA LYS A 191 6.53 5.56 17.08
C LYS A 191 7.57 6.67 17.17
N GLU A 192 8.84 6.30 17.34
CA GLU A 192 9.93 7.25 17.52
C GLU A 192 10.10 8.17 16.31
N THR A 193 9.90 7.64 15.10
CA THR A 193 9.95 8.43 13.87
C THR A 193 8.75 9.39 13.78
N VAL A 194 7.55 8.93 14.09
CA VAL A 194 6.37 9.80 14.11
C VAL A 194 6.58 10.95 15.08
N LEU A 195 6.93 10.66 16.33
CA LEU A 195 7.09 11.66 17.40
C LEU A 195 8.33 12.56 17.22
N LYS A 196 9.30 12.14 16.43
CA LYS A 196 10.46 13.01 16.07
C LYS A 196 10.06 14.11 15.10
N HIS A 197 9.04 13.89 14.28
CA HIS A 197 8.66 14.78 13.19
C HIS A 197 7.26 15.41 13.37
N GLY A 198 6.62 15.21 14.51
CA GLY A 198 5.30 15.76 14.83
C GLY A 198 4.69 15.10 16.07
N ASP A 199 3.43 15.42 16.33
CA ASP A 199 2.66 14.81 17.41
C ASP A 199 1.93 13.53 16.90
N ILE A 200 1.36 12.78 17.84
CA ILE A 200 0.64 11.53 17.54
C ILE A 200 -0.49 11.72 16.51
N ASP A 201 -1.12 12.87 16.50
CA ASP A 201 -2.26 13.23 15.65
C ASP A 201 -1.90 14.19 14.51
N ASP A 202 -0.61 14.44 14.28
CA ASP A 202 -0.17 15.26 13.13
C ASP A 202 -0.33 14.46 11.83
N ARG A 203 -1.24 14.97 10.96
CA ARG A 203 -1.52 14.38 9.63
C ARG A 203 -0.51 14.76 8.56
N ASN A 204 0.24 15.84 8.76
CA ASN A 204 1.15 16.43 7.80
C ASN A 204 2.62 16.25 8.20
N GLY A 205 2.88 15.43 9.20
CA GLY A 205 4.22 15.19 9.71
C GLY A 205 5.21 14.76 8.63
N GLU A 206 6.42 15.29 8.69
CA GLU A 206 7.49 14.97 7.72
C GLU A 206 8.02 13.53 7.87
N TRP A 207 7.50 12.77 8.82
CA TRP A 207 7.93 11.41 9.06
C TRP A 207 7.72 10.46 7.86
N THR A 208 6.77 10.79 6.95
CA THR A 208 6.49 10.02 5.74
C THR A 208 7.35 10.41 4.52
N ARG A 209 8.29 11.34 4.69
CA ARG A 209 9.14 11.81 3.59
C ARG A 209 10.32 10.88 3.35
N PRO A 210 10.88 10.86 2.11
CA PRO A 210 12.13 10.14 1.83
C PRO A 210 13.23 10.54 2.81
N GLY A 211 13.94 9.54 3.34
CA GLY A 211 14.97 9.72 4.36
C GLY A 211 14.46 9.74 5.81
N ASN A 212 13.17 9.95 6.02
CA ASN A 212 12.54 9.89 7.36
C ASN A 212 11.69 8.64 7.55
N PHE A 213 11.04 8.16 6.48
CA PHE A 213 10.06 7.08 6.56
C PHE A 213 10.70 5.76 7.00
N VAL A 214 10.31 5.28 8.17
CA VAL A 214 10.72 3.99 8.74
C VAL A 214 9.53 3.03 8.66
N CYS A 215 9.73 1.89 8.03
CA CYS A 215 8.70 0.90 7.75
C CYS A 215 9.19 -0.52 8.05
N ASN A 216 8.28 -1.49 8.10
CA ASN A 216 8.60 -2.87 8.47
C ASN A 216 8.40 -3.89 7.34
N GLY A 217 8.07 -3.43 6.13
CA GLY A 217 7.78 -4.30 4.99
C GLY A 217 9.01 -4.64 4.14
N PRO A 218 8.78 -5.34 3.00
CA PRO A 218 9.84 -5.87 2.14
C PRO A 218 10.65 -4.79 1.41
N PHE A 219 10.12 -3.57 1.28
CA PHE A 219 10.81 -2.43 0.67
C PHE A 219 10.82 -1.24 1.62
N GLN A 220 11.72 -0.28 1.35
CA GLN A 220 11.81 1.01 2.03
C GLN A 220 11.74 2.14 1.00
N LEU A 221 11.25 3.31 1.43
CA LEU A 221 11.11 4.48 0.55
C LEU A 221 12.49 5.06 0.23
N LYS A 222 12.82 5.14 -1.07
CA LYS A 222 14.08 5.69 -1.57
C LYS A 222 13.94 7.14 -2.02
N THR A 223 13.03 7.41 -2.96
CA THR A 223 12.77 8.75 -3.49
C THR A 223 11.29 8.96 -3.77
N TRP A 224 10.88 10.22 -3.71
CA TRP A 224 9.56 10.67 -4.13
C TRP A 224 9.69 11.99 -4.89
N GLU A 225 9.59 11.89 -6.21
CA GLU A 225 9.58 13.02 -7.12
C GLU A 225 8.14 13.30 -7.54
N LEU A 226 7.54 14.39 -7.03
CA LEU A 226 6.15 14.75 -7.26
C LEU A 226 5.78 14.76 -8.74
N ASN A 227 4.67 14.12 -9.10
CA ASN A 227 4.14 13.97 -10.46
C ASN A 227 5.12 13.32 -11.46
N ASN A 228 6.16 12.67 -10.99
CA ASN A 228 7.13 11.98 -11.82
C ASN A 228 7.23 10.50 -11.41
N LYS A 229 7.80 10.21 -10.24
CA LYS A 229 8.09 8.83 -9.85
C LYS A 229 8.32 8.70 -8.36
N ILE A 230 7.80 7.62 -7.79
CA ILE A 230 8.13 7.17 -6.44
C ILE A 230 8.93 5.88 -6.57
N VAL A 231 10.08 5.83 -5.92
CA VAL A 231 10.97 4.65 -5.91
C VAL A 231 11.03 4.08 -4.52
N VAL A 232 10.77 2.79 -4.43
CA VAL A 232 11.06 2.00 -3.23
C VAL A 232 12.14 0.98 -3.57
N GLU A 233 13.04 0.73 -2.62
CA GLU A 233 14.13 -0.22 -2.78
C GLU A 233 14.02 -1.34 -1.73
N LYS A 234 14.61 -2.48 -2.01
CA LYS A 234 14.60 -3.64 -1.11
C LYS A 234 15.08 -3.26 0.29
N ASN A 235 14.28 -3.61 1.31
CA ASN A 235 14.63 -3.42 2.70
C ASN A 235 15.57 -4.55 3.18
N PRO A 236 16.85 -4.27 3.50
CA PRO A 236 17.80 -5.29 3.93
C PRO A 236 17.49 -5.85 5.33
N HIS A 237 16.67 -5.14 6.12
CA HIS A 237 16.29 -5.53 7.49
C HIS A 237 15.00 -6.33 7.54
N TYR A 238 14.28 -6.47 6.41
CA TYR A 238 13.06 -7.27 6.37
C TYR A 238 13.38 -8.74 6.74
N TYR A 239 12.59 -9.33 7.64
CA TYR A 239 12.86 -10.66 8.19
C TYR A 239 12.91 -11.77 7.13
N ASP A 240 12.23 -11.57 6.00
CA ASP A 240 12.22 -12.49 4.86
C ASP A 240 12.85 -11.87 3.59
N ALA A 241 13.86 -11.02 3.76
CA ALA A 241 14.54 -10.33 2.67
C ALA A 241 15.12 -11.28 1.61
N SER A 242 15.44 -12.53 1.99
CA SER A 242 15.95 -13.54 1.05
C SER A 242 14.93 -13.95 -0.01
N MET A 243 13.63 -13.87 0.30
CA MET A 243 12.54 -14.18 -0.64
C MET A 243 12.15 -13.02 -1.54
N VAL A 244 12.56 -11.79 -1.19
CA VAL A 244 12.30 -10.61 -2.01
C VAL A 244 13.23 -10.61 -3.21
N ARG A 245 12.69 -10.82 -4.41
CA ARG A 245 13.47 -10.93 -5.66
C ARG A 245 13.75 -9.59 -6.32
N LEU A 246 12.82 -8.64 -6.22
CA LEU A 246 12.98 -7.32 -6.80
C LEU A 246 13.97 -6.48 -5.99
N ASN A 247 14.78 -5.69 -6.69
CA ASN A 247 15.66 -4.70 -6.08
C ASN A 247 14.93 -3.37 -5.85
N GLU A 248 14.09 -2.97 -6.81
CA GLU A 248 13.32 -1.72 -6.73
C GLU A 248 11.93 -1.90 -7.35
N ILE A 249 10.99 -1.06 -6.88
CA ILE A 249 9.71 -0.82 -7.54
C ILE A 249 9.61 0.67 -7.82
N HIS A 250 9.31 1.01 -9.08
CA HIS A 250 9.10 2.38 -9.54
C HIS A 250 7.61 2.59 -9.79
N TYR A 251 6.96 3.45 -9.01
CA TYR A 251 5.56 3.82 -9.17
C TYR A 251 5.45 5.10 -9.97
N TYR A 252 4.66 5.07 -11.06
CA TYR A 252 4.46 6.21 -11.95
C TYR A 252 3.03 6.75 -11.80
N PRO A 253 2.85 7.96 -11.27
CA PRO A 253 1.54 8.57 -11.06
C PRO A 253 1.01 9.17 -12.38
N VAL A 254 0.42 8.35 -13.23
CA VAL A 254 -0.07 8.74 -14.55
C VAL A 254 -1.60 8.73 -14.56
N SER A 255 -2.23 9.87 -14.30
CA SER A 255 -3.70 9.98 -14.19
C SER A 255 -4.43 9.85 -15.53
N ASN A 256 -3.76 10.10 -16.65
CA ASN A 256 -4.35 9.95 -17.97
C ASN A 256 -4.19 8.51 -18.47
N VAL A 257 -5.31 7.76 -18.46
CA VAL A 257 -5.36 6.34 -18.82
C VAL A 257 -4.82 6.05 -20.24
N MET A 258 -5.05 6.96 -21.21
CA MET A 258 -4.50 6.80 -22.56
C MET A 258 -2.99 7.02 -22.62
N THR A 259 -2.45 7.84 -21.74
CA THR A 259 -1.01 8.04 -21.61
C THR A 259 -0.36 6.82 -20.96
N GLU A 260 -0.95 6.31 -19.88
CA GLU A 260 -0.50 5.11 -19.21
C GLU A 260 -0.47 3.89 -20.16
N ASP A 261 -1.55 3.70 -20.95
CA ASP A 261 -1.59 2.67 -22.01
C ASP A 261 -0.49 2.84 -23.06
N ARG A 262 -0.19 4.09 -23.48
CA ARG A 262 0.93 4.33 -24.42
C ARG A 262 2.28 3.98 -23.80
N MET A 263 2.49 4.30 -22.52
CA MET A 263 3.71 3.95 -21.79
C MET A 263 3.88 2.44 -21.68
N PHE A 264 2.81 1.70 -21.39
CA PHE A 264 2.82 0.24 -21.37
C PHE A 264 3.23 -0.33 -22.74
N ARG A 265 2.57 0.10 -23.82
CA ARG A 265 2.88 -0.38 -25.18
C ARG A 265 4.27 0.02 -25.66
N ALA A 266 4.85 1.07 -25.09
CA ALA A 266 6.22 1.49 -25.36
C ALA A 266 7.28 0.77 -24.49
N GLY A 267 6.87 -0.23 -23.69
CA GLY A 267 7.77 -0.96 -22.80
C GLY A 267 8.30 -0.13 -21.63
N GLN A 268 7.57 0.92 -21.22
CA GLN A 268 7.95 1.76 -20.08
C GLN A 268 7.36 1.26 -18.75
N LEU A 269 6.26 0.50 -18.81
CA LEU A 269 5.56 -0.05 -17.66
C LEU A 269 5.37 -1.57 -17.82
N HIS A 270 5.50 -2.30 -16.72
CA HIS A 270 5.13 -3.71 -16.62
C HIS A 270 3.64 -3.90 -16.36
N LEU A 271 3.00 -2.93 -15.70
CA LEU A 271 1.59 -2.97 -15.34
C LEU A 271 0.98 -1.57 -15.44
N THR A 272 -0.27 -1.48 -15.89
CA THR A 272 -1.09 -0.28 -15.83
C THR A 272 -2.11 -0.37 -14.70
N SER A 273 -2.43 0.76 -14.09
CA SER A 273 -3.47 0.84 -13.05
C SER A 273 -4.88 0.61 -13.63
N THR A 274 -5.12 1.13 -14.82
CA THR A 274 -6.45 1.08 -15.45
C THR A 274 -6.31 0.94 -16.96
N LEU A 275 -7.25 0.23 -17.58
CA LEU A 275 -7.32 0.06 -19.02
C LEU A 275 -8.32 1.05 -19.63
N PRO A 276 -8.00 1.71 -20.78
CA PRO A 276 -8.97 2.53 -21.49
C PRO A 276 -10.19 1.71 -21.91
N SER A 277 -11.39 2.10 -21.47
CA SER A 277 -12.63 1.35 -21.70
C SER A 277 -12.91 1.09 -23.19
N GLN A 278 -12.55 2.06 -24.07
CA GLN A 278 -12.71 1.93 -25.51
C GLN A 278 -11.81 0.84 -26.14
N LYS A 279 -10.72 0.47 -25.45
CA LYS A 279 -9.79 -0.57 -25.90
C LYS A 279 -10.06 -1.95 -25.31
N CYS A 280 -10.89 -2.04 -24.27
CA CYS A 280 -11.20 -3.31 -23.63
C CYS A 280 -11.65 -4.40 -24.63
N PRO A 281 -12.59 -4.16 -25.56
CA PRO A 281 -13.01 -5.21 -26.50
C PRO A 281 -11.85 -5.72 -27.36
N ILE A 282 -11.00 -4.81 -27.86
CA ILE A 282 -9.84 -5.17 -28.71
C ILE A 282 -8.82 -6.00 -27.90
N TYR A 283 -8.54 -5.60 -26.66
CA TYR A 283 -7.59 -6.30 -25.83
C TYR A 283 -8.10 -7.67 -25.37
N MET A 284 -9.41 -7.81 -25.15
CA MET A 284 -10.03 -9.10 -24.84
C MET A 284 -9.89 -10.13 -25.97
N GLU A 285 -9.85 -9.66 -27.22
CA GLU A 285 -9.72 -10.54 -28.39
C GLU A 285 -8.25 -10.89 -28.72
N SER A 286 -7.32 -9.99 -28.48
CA SER A 286 -5.98 -10.07 -29.10
C SER A 286 -4.78 -9.86 -28.18
N ASN A 287 -4.98 -9.41 -26.92
CA ASN A 287 -3.85 -9.09 -26.03
C ASN A 287 -3.65 -10.19 -24.96
N PRO A 288 -2.58 -10.99 -25.06
CA PRO A 288 -2.29 -12.03 -24.07
C PRO A 288 -1.91 -11.48 -22.69
N ASP A 289 -1.52 -10.20 -22.61
CA ASP A 289 -1.12 -9.56 -21.34
C ASP A 289 -2.32 -9.03 -20.56
N LEU A 290 -3.53 -9.05 -21.17
CA LEU A 290 -4.75 -8.66 -20.47
C LEU A 290 -5.09 -9.67 -19.36
N ARG A 291 -5.23 -9.16 -18.15
CA ARG A 291 -5.75 -9.92 -17.01
C ARG A 291 -7.15 -9.45 -16.66
N ILE A 292 -8.03 -10.40 -16.39
CA ILE A 292 -9.39 -10.14 -15.94
C ILE A 292 -9.57 -10.95 -14.66
N ASP A 293 -9.53 -10.25 -13.54
CA ASP A 293 -9.65 -10.87 -12.22
C ASP A 293 -11.00 -10.49 -11.59
N PRO A 294 -11.63 -11.38 -10.80
CA PRO A 294 -12.81 -11.03 -10.03
C PRO A 294 -12.51 -9.89 -9.06
N TYR A 295 -13.38 -8.90 -9.03
CA TYR A 295 -13.27 -7.77 -8.12
C TYR A 295 -14.47 -7.74 -7.16
N MET A 296 -14.19 -7.85 -5.86
CA MET A 296 -15.21 -7.73 -4.82
C MET A 296 -15.36 -6.26 -4.43
N GLY A 297 -16.23 -5.57 -5.14
CA GLY A 297 -16.46 -4.15 -4.90
C GLY A 297 -17.84 -3.72 -5.36
N THR A 298 -18.37 -2.68 -4.74
CA THR A 298 -19.63 -2.04 -5.13
C THR A 298 -19.32 -0.58 -5.48
N TYR A 299 -19.62 -0.21 -6.72
CA TYR A 299 -19.59 1.19 -7.14
C TYR A 299 -20.94 1.84 -6.81
N PHE A 300 -20.90 2.98 -6.12
CA PHE A 300 -22.13 3.70 -5.76
C PHE A 300 -21.90 5.22 -5.75
N TYR A 301 -22.98 5.96 -5.96
CA TYR A 301 -23.00 7.41 -5.76
C TYR A 301 -23.41 7.74 -4.33
N ARG A 302 -22.61 8.57 -3.66
CA ARG A 302 -23.05 9.21 -2.41
C ARG A 302 -23.97 10.37 -2.76
N ILE A 303 -25.21 10.30 -2.27
CA ILE A 303 -26.22 11.32 -2.54
C ILE A 303 -26.24 12.31 -1.36
N ASN A 304 -25.98 13.59 -1.65
CA ASN A 304 -26.17 14.62 -0.65
C ASN A 304 -27.67 14.85 -0.40
N THR A 305 -28.16 14.34 0.73
CA THR A 305 -29.58 14.43 1.11
C THR A 305 -29.99 15.80 1.66
N GLU A 306 -29.05 16.71 1.88
CA GLU A 306 -29.33 18.11 2.25
C GLU A 306 -29.63 18.99 1.02
N ASN A 307 -29.33 18.49 -0.19
CA ASN A 307 -29.67 19.17 -1.43
C ASN A 307 -31.19 19.15 -1.64
N GLU A 308 -31.82 20.31 -1.94
CA GLU A 308 -33.27 20.46 -2.07
C GLU A 308 -33.93 19.48 -3.05
N VAL A 309 -33.26 19.15 -4.15
CA VAL A 309 -33.78 18.20 -5.15
C VAL A 309 -33.57 16.76 -4.69
N LEU A 310 -32.42 16.46 -4.06
CA LEU A 310 -32.03 15.10 -3.70
C LEU A 310 -32.51 14.67 -2.31
N ASN A 311 -33.12 15.58 -1.53
CA ASN A 311 -33.71 15.24 -0.24
C ASN A 311 -35.04 14.44 -0.39
N ASP A 312 -35.72 14.54 -1.54
CA ASP A 312 -36.91 13.76 -1.83
C ASP A 312 -36.51 12.30 -2.13
N VAL A 313 -37.03 11.38 -1.31
CA VAL A 313 -36.78 9.94 -1.45
C VAL A 313 -37.25 9.38 -2.81
N ARG A 314 -38.26 9.99 -3.44
CA ARG A 314 -38.75 9.56 -4.75
C ARG A 314 -37.72 9.82 -5.84
N VAL A 315 -37.02 10.97 -5.77
CA VAL A 315 -35.92 11.32 -6.70
C VAL A 315 -34.76 10.34 -6.54
N ARG A 316 -34.35 10.05 -5.29
CA ARG A 316 -33.27 9.07 -5.03
C ARG A 316 -33.63 7.67 -5.51
N LYS A 317 -34.90 7.24 -5.33
CA LYS A 317 -35.37 5.94 -5.86
C LYS A 317 -35.38 5.93 -7.38
N ALA A 318 -35.80 7.02 -8.04
CA ALA A 318 -35.76 7.12 -9.50
C ALA A 318 -34.34 6.97 -10.03
N LEU A 319 -33.36 7.62 -9.40
CA LEU A 319 -31.93 7.48 -9.75
C LEU A 319 -31.41 6.06 -9.53
N ALA A 320 -31.90 5.35 -8.53
CA ALA A 320 -31.50 3.96 -8.26
C ALA A 320 -32.09 2.94 -9.25
N TYR A 321 -33.18 3.28 -9.93
CA TYR A 321 -33.86 2.42 -10.89
C TYR A 321 -33.52 2.74 -12.36
N SER A 322 -32.81 3.80 -12.63
CA SER A 322 -32.34 4.20 -13.97
C SER A 322 -31.04 3.52 -14.37
#